data_c32401b51fd61bf03e3fb9b4d1decf05
#
_entry.id   c32401b51fd61bf03e3fb9b4d1decf05
#
_cell.length_a   1.000
_cell.length_b   1.000
_cell.length_c   1.000
_cell.angle_alpha   90.00
_cell.angle_beta   90.00
_cell.angle_gamma   90.00
#
_symmetry.space_group_name_H-M   'P 1'
#
loop_
_entity.id
_entity.type
_entity.pdbx_description
1 polymer ?
#
loop_
_entity_poly.entity_id
_entity_poly.type
_entity_poly.pdbx_seq_one_letter_code
_entity_poly.pdbx_strand_id
1 'polypeptide(L)'
;IQAVQDYLQDVKNNAYSFETDSGKADMITGKVLANYQWSGDAVYTMDQAEEDGVFLDYAVPEESTNIYFDGWVMLKSGIGEDKDKQQAAEAFINFNSRPDNAIRNMYYIGYTSVISGGDDPRIFEYADWNYGAEDEEEETVDYDLAYFFTEDTDSEDYVITAPAEQARRQLYAQYPDADAMERSSIMIYFDDAQNQAINQMWVSVRCFNIHDVPAWIWTITAILVIVILVCLIRNMKKKHTQN
;
A
#
# COMPACT_ATOMS: atom_id res chain seq x y z
N ILE A 1 -16.60 -13.02 7.72
CA ILE A 1 -16.40 -12.68 6.29
C ILE A 1 -17.61 -11.93 5.74
N GLN A 2 -18.86 -12.41 5.93
CA GLN A 2 -20.04 -11.76 5.34
C GLN A 2 -20.18 -10.29 5.78
N ALA A 3 -20.07 -10.00 7.07
CA ALA A 3 -20.15 -8.62 7.58
C ALA A 3 -19.06 -7.71 6.97
N VAL A 4 -17.86 -8.24 6.76
CA VAL A 4 -16.76 -7.51 6.10
C VAL A 4 -17.09 -7.29 4.63
N GLN A 5 -17.65 -8.29 3.94
CA GLN A 5 -18.08 -8.15 2.55
C GLN A 5 -19.13 -7.06 2.38
N ASP A 6 -20.15 -7.06 3.26
CA ASP A 6 -21.25 -6.09 3.23
C ASP A 6 -20.70 -4.66 3.46
N TYR A 7 -19.81 -4.50 4.44
CA TYR A 7 -19.13 -3.22 4.71
C TYR A 7 -18.28 -2.75 3.50
N LEU A 8 -17.45 -3.63 2.95
CA LEU A 8 -16.62 -3.29 1.79
C LEU A 8 -17.46 -3.00 0.54
N GLN A 9 -18.65 -3.59 0.41
CA GLN A 9 -19.56 -3.26 -0.68
C GLN A 9 -20.13 -1.84 -0.52
N ASP A 10 -20.43 -1.41 0.71
CA ASP A 10 -20.85 -0.03 0.99
C ASP A 10 -19.70 0.97 0.73
N VAL A 11 -18.47 0.63 1.12
CA VAL A 11 -17.28 1.41 0.78
C VAL A 11 -17.13 1.54 -0.73
N LYS A 12 -17.25 0.44 -1.48
CA LYS A 12 -17.17 0.45 -2.94
C LYS A 12 -18.18 1.39 -3.60
N ASN A 13 -19.39 1.43 -3.08
CA ASN A 13 -20.46 2.27 -3.63
C ASN A 13 -20.18 3.78 -3.46
N ASN A 14 -19.30 4.15 -2.51
CA ASN A 14 -18.95 5.52 -2.17
C ASN A 14 -17.50 5.89 -2.52
N ALA A 15 -16.65 4.91 -2.83
CA ALA A 15 -15.27 5.11 -3.22
C ALA A 15 -15.12 5.18 -4.74
N TYR A 16 -14.08 5.87 -5.18
CA TYR A 16 -13.72 5.92 -6.60
C TYR A 16 -13.34 4.53 -7.13
N SER A 17 -12.41 3.85 -6.47
CA SER A 17 -12.00 2.48 -6.81
C SER A 17 -11.19 1.81 -5.70
N PHE A 18 -11.01 0.49 -5.82
CA PHE A 18 -10.00 -0.27 -5.11
C PHE A 18 -8.83 -0.55 -6.06
N GLU A 19 -7.71 0.10 -5.80
CA GLU A 19 -6.51 0.03 -6.62
C GLU A 19 -5.34 -0.60 -5.86
N THR A 20 -4.30 -0.99 -6.58
CA THR A 20 -3.06 -1.47 -5.98
C THR A 20 -1.95 -0.42 -6.10
N ASP A 21 -1.77 0.15 -7.29
CA ASP A 21 -0.66 1.06 -7.60
C ASP A 21 -1.08 2.42 -8.15
N SER A 22 -2.23 2.51 -8.83
CA SER A 22 -2.65 3.74 -9.53
C SER A 22 -3.09 4.86 -8.60
N GLY A 23 -3.42 4.55 -7.34
CA GLY A 23 -3.89 5.52 -6.35
C GLY A 23 -2.91 6.67 -6.10
N LYS A 24 -1.60 6.42 -6.16
CA LYS A 24 -0.57 7.46 -6.06
C LYS A 24 -0.74 8.54 -7.16
N ALA A 25 -0.77 8.11 -8.40
CA ALA A 25 -0.94 9.02 -9.53
C ALA A 25 -2.31 9.72 -9.53
N ASP A 26 -3.35 9.05 -9.08
CA ASP A 26 -4.69 9.63 -8.96
C ASP A 26 -4.76 10.73 -7.88
N MET A 27 -3.99 10.60 -6.78
CA MET A 27 -3.82 11.67 -5.77
C MET A 27 -3.00 12.84 -6.31
N ILE A 28 -1.81 12.59 -6.87
CA ILE A 28 -0.90 13.62 -7.39
C ILE A 28 -1.61 14.48 -8.43
N THR A 29 -2.40 13.87 -9.30
CA THR A 29 -3.14 14.58 -10.37
C THR A 29 -4.45 15.21 -9.90
N GLY A 30 -4.80 15.09 -8.61
CA GLY A 30 -6.05 15.63 -8.06
C GLY A 30 -7.32 14.92 -8.53
N LYS A 31 -7.20 13.72 -9.09
CA LYS A 31 -8.34 12.92 -9.55
C LYS A 31 -9.13 12.33 -8.39
N VAL A 32 -8.47 12.04 -7.27
CA VAL A 32 -9.07 11.67 -6.00
C VAL A 32 -8.61 12.61 -4.90
N LEU A 33 -9.45 12.83 -3.89
CA LEU A 33 -9.21 13.77 -2.78
C LEU A 33 -8.70 13.05 -1.51
N ALA A 34 -8.87 11.75 -1.43
CA ALA A 34 -8.39 10.91 -0.34
C ALA A 34 -8.01 9.54 -0.87
N ASN A 35 -6.94 8.97 -0.34
CA ASN A 35 -6.45 7.65 -0.70
C ASN A 35 -5.97 6.91 0.56
N TYR A 36 -6.48 5.69 0.77
CA TYR A 36 -5.96 4.79 1.79
C TYR A 36 -4.88 3.91 1.17
N GLN A 37 -3.65 4.13 1.58
CA GLN A 37 -2.47 3.52 0.95
C GLN A 37 -1.38 3.19 1.98
N TRP A 38 -0.32 2.53 1.53
CA TRP A 38 0.85 2.25 2.33
C TRP A 38 1.59 3.55 2.70
N SER A 39 2.19 3.59 3.90
CA SER A 39 2.86 4.79 4.40
C SER A 39 3.99 5.29 3.48
N GLY A 40 4.82 4.39 2.96
CA GLY A 40 5.87 4.78 2.01
C GLY A 40 5.32 5.28 0.66
N ASP A 41 4.21 4.71 0.18
CA ASP A 41 3.50 5.25 -0.98
C ASP A 41 2.92 6.65 -0.69
N ALA A 42 2.50 6.91 0.56
CA ALA A 42 2.03 8.22 0.98
C ALA A 42 3.16 9.25 0.98
N VAL A 43 4.34 8.91 1.50
CA VAL A 43 5.53 9.77 1.43
C VAL A 43 5.85 10.14 -0.02
N TYR A 44 6.01 9.13 -0.89
CA TYR A 44 6.26 9.38 -2.31
C TYR A 44 5.17 10.26 -2.96
N THR A 45 3.90 10.04 -2.61
CA THR A 45 2.78 10.82 -3.15
C THR A 45 2.83 12.28 -2.70
N MET A 46 3.15 12.52 -1.42
CA MET A 46 3.30 13.87 -0.87
C MET A 46 4.48 14.60 -1.51
N ASP A 47 5.65 13.96 -1.60
CA ASP A 47 6.84 14.54 -2.22
C ASP A 47 6.59 14.93 -3.68
N GLN A 48 5.99 14.05 -4.46
CA GLN A 48 5.68 14.33 -5.87
C GLN A 48 4.59 15.41 -6.06
N ALA A 49 3.61 15.47 -5.18
CA ALA A 49 2.59 16.50 -5.23
C ALA A 49 3.16 17.89 -4.87
N GLU A 50 4.11 17.94 -3.95
CA GLU A 50 4.80 19.18 -3.56
C GLU A 50 5.64 19.78 -4.69
N GLU A 51 6.22 18.97 -5.57
CA GLU A 51 6.92 19.47 -6.77
C GLU A 51 5.98 20.29 -7.68
N ASP A 52 4.69 19.96 -7.67
CA ASP A 52 3.64 20.68 -8.39
C ASP A 52 2.94 21.77 -7.52
N GLY A 53 3.41 22.02 -6.30
CA GLY A 53 2.86 23.00 -5.35
C GLY A 53 1.56 22.55 -4.68
N VAL A 54 1.28 21.24 -4.65
CA VAL A 54 0.12 20.65 -3.99
C VAL A 54 0.54 20.01 -2.68
N PHE A 55 0.02 20.53 -1.57
CA PHE A 55 0.33 20.03 -0.23
C PHE A 55 -0.76 19.06 0.22
N LEU A 56 -0.37 17.82 0.49
CA LEU A 56 -1.25 16.75 0.96
C LEU A 56 -1.00 16.50 2.44
N ASP A 57 -2.07 16.21 3.18
CA ASP A 57 -1.97 15.79 4.58
C ASP A 57 -1.96 14.26 4.69
N TYR A 58 -1.42 13.77 5.82
CA TYR A 58 -1.39 12.36 6.16
C TYR A 58 -2.08 12.11 7.51
N ALA A 59 -2.81 11.02 7.63
CA ALA A 59 -3.47 10.65 8.88
C ALA A 59 -3.48 9.12 9.06
N VAL A 60 -3.25 8.69 10.30
CA VAL A 60 -3.47 7.32 10.74
C VAL A 60 -4.83 7.25 11.44
N PRO A 61 -5.74 6.32 11.05
CA PRO A 61 -7.05 6.20 11.69
C PRO A 61 -6.95 5.99 13.20
N GLU A 62 -7.84 6.68 13.96
CA GLU A 62 -7.87 6.58 15.43
C GLU A 62 -8.27 5.19 15.93
N GLU A 63 -9.09 4.46 15.16
CA GLU A 63 -9.59 3.15 15.53
C GLU A 63 -8.51 2.08 15.49
N SER A 64 -7.73 2.03 14.44
CA SER A 64 -6.61 1.09 14.24
C SER A 64 -6.02 1.26 12.85
N THR A 65 -4.81 0.76 12.68
CA THR A 65 -4.19 0.64 11.35
C THR A 65 -3.42 -0.67 11.25
N ASN A 66 -2.98 -0.98 10.03
CA ASN A 66 -2.12 -2.12 9.79
C ASN A 66 -0.66 -1.72 9.87
N ILE A 67 0.11 -2.43 10.72
CA ILE A 67 1.56 -2.39 10.65
C ILE A 67 2.05 -3.59 9.83
N TYR A 68 2.98 -3.37 8.93
CA TYR A 68 3.50 -4.39 8.04
C TYR A 68 5.03 -4.40 8.04
N PHE A 69 5.58 -5.56 7.73
CA PHE A 69 7.01 -5.78 7.59
C PHE A 69 7.27 -6.57 6.31
N ASP A 70 8.04 -5.98 5.42
CA ASP A 70 8.55 -6.66 4.24
C ASP A 70 9.95 -7.20 4.51
N GLY A 71 10.24 -8.38 4.02
CA GLY A 71 11.52 -9.01 4.28
C GLY A 71 12.01 -9.88 3.13
N TRP A 72 13.31 -10.01 3.05
CA TRP A 72 13.97 -10.94 2.13
C TRP A 72 13.76 -12.37 2.59
N VAL A 73 13.34 -13.24 1.68
CA VAL A 73 13.21 -14.68 1.95
C VAL A 73 14.00 -15.51 0.95
N MET A 74 14.65 -16.56 1.44
CA MET A 74 15.32 -17.56 0.61
C MET A 74 14.43 -18.79 0.47
N LEU A 75 13.95 -19.06 -0.75
CA LEU A 75 13.11 -20.23 -1.01
C LEU A 75 13.95 -21.49 -0.98
N LYS A 76 13.59 -22.45 -0.11
CA LYS A 76 14.26 -23.76 -0.03
C LYS A 76 14.29 -24.50 -1.38
N SER A 77 13.19 -24.39 -2.15
CA SER A 77 13.12 -24.98 -3.49
C SER A 77 14.03 -24.30 -4.52
N GLY A 78 14.34 -23.00 -4.34
CA GLY A 78 15.22 -22.24 -5.21
C GLY A 78 16.70 -22.42 -4.90
N ILE A 79 17.04 -22.44 -3.61
CA ILE A 79 18.41 -22.63 -3.13
C ILE A 79 18.80 -24.12 -3.23
N GLY A 80 17.90 -25.03 -2.81
CA GLY A 80 18.20 -26.46 -2.74
C GLY A 80 19.36 -26.73 -1.77
N GLU A 81 20.27 -27.59 -2.21
CA GLU A 81 21.52 -27.90 -1.50
C GLU A 81 22.73 -27.15 -2.08
N ASP A 82 22.51 -26.20 -2.98
CA ASP A 82 23.54 -25.41 -3.65
C ASP A 82 24.06 -24.32 -2.71
N LYS A 83 25.23 -24.57 -2.12
CA LYS A 83 25.87 -23.66 -1.18
C LYS A 83 26.32 -22.33 -1.81
N ASP A 84 26.67 -22.35 -3.09
CA ASP A 84 27.11 -21.14 -3.79
C ASP A 84 25.92 -20.20 -4.00
N LYS A 85 24.75 -20.75 -4.33
CA LYS A 85 23.50 -19.97 -4.39
C LYS A 85 23.09 -19.43 -3.03
N GLN A 86 23.21 -20.22 -1.97
CA GLN A 86 22.92 -19.76 -0.62
C GLN A 86 23.83 -18.61 -0.24
N GLN A 87 25.14 -18.75 -0.43
CA GLN A 87 26.13 -17.70 -0.15
C GLN A 87 25.86 -16.42 -0.94
N ALA A 88 25.50 -16.53 -2.22
CA ALA A 88 25.18 -15.39 -3.05
C ALA A 88 23.91 -14.66 -2.55
N ALA A 89 22.88 -15.41 -2.15
CA ALA A 89 21.66 -14.84 -1.60
C ALA A 89 21.91 -14.13 -0.25
N GLU A 90 22.66 -14.76 0.65
CA GLU A 90 23.06 -14.17 1.93
C GLU A 90 23.90 -12.90 1.73
N ALA A 91 24.85 -12.93 0.79
CA ALA A 91 25.66 -11.75 0.46
C ALA A 91 24.82 -10.60 -0.09
N PHE A 92 23.81 -10.90 -0.91
CA PHE A 92 22.87 -9.89 -1.42
C PHE A 92 22.01 -9.28 -0.29
N ILE A 93 21.46 -10.11 0.60
CA ILE A 93 20.70 -9.65 1.76
C ILE A 93 21.57 -8.77 2.65
N ASN A 94 22.77 -9.23 3.01
CA ASN A 94 23.73 -8.50 3.82
C ASN A 94 24.13 -7.16 3.17
N PHE A 95 24.30 -7.13 1.84
CA PHE A 95 24.60 -5.91 1.12
C PHE A 95 23.46 -4.88 1.26
N ASN A 96 22.20 -5.30 1.09
CA ASN A 96 21.04 -4.40 1.23
C ASN A 96 20.79 -3.96 2.68
N SER A 97 21.19 -4.78 3.66
CA SER A 97 21.03 -4.48 5.08
C SER A 97 22.13 -3.59 5.66
N ARG A 98 23.10 -3.19 4.87
CA ARG A 98 24.12 -2.24 5.33
C ARG A 98 23.49 -0.86 5.47
N PRO A 99 23.82 -0.09 6.53
CA PRO A 99 23.24 1.25 6.76
C PRO A 99 23.32 2.17 5.55
N ASP A 100 24.47 2.21 4.85
CA ASP A 100 24.66 3.03 3.65
C ASP A 100 23.72 2.68 2.50
N ASN A 101 23.34 1.40 2.34
CA ASN A 101 22.40 0.94 1.32
C ASN A 101 20.95 1.07 1.79
N ALA A 102 20.67 0.85 3.07
CA ALA A 102 19.36 1.09 3.67
C ALA A 102 18.95 2.56 3.51
N ILE A 103 19.86 3.52 3.80
CA ILE A 103 19.63 4.95 3.59
C ILE A 103 19.28 5.26 2.13
N ARG A 104 20.04 4.72 1.17
CA ARG A 104 19.75 4.93 -0.26
C ARG A 104 18.39 4.41 -0.67
N ASN A 105 18.01 3.24 -0.13
CA ASN A 105 16.68 2.69 -0.37
C ASN A 105 15.59 3.58 0.22
N MET A 106 15.72 4.00 1.48
CA MET A 106 14.76 4.90 2.13
C MET A 106 14.56 6.19 1.35
N TYR A 107 15.67 6.84 0.98
CA TYR A 107 15.65 8.07 0.20
C TYR A 107 14.95 7.92 -1.16
N TYR A 108 15.15 6.77 -1.83
CA TYR A 108 14.62 6.56 -3.17
C TYR A 108 13.15 6.13 -3.20
N ILE A 109 12.71 5.32 -2.22
CA ILE A 109 11.38 4.70 -2.26
C ILE A 109 10.40 5.27 -1.23
N GLY A 110 10.85 6.09 -0.28
CA GLY A 110 10.01 6.68 0.77
C GLY A 110 9.61 5.72 1.90
N TYR A 111 10.05 4.45 1.87
CA TYR A 111 9.75 3.46 2.91
C TYR A 111 10.81 3.44 3.99
N THR A 112 10.39 3.29 5.25
CA THR A 112 11.28 3.19 6.40
C THR A 112 11.92 1.80 6.45
N SER A 113 13.25 1.76 6.62
CA SER A 113 13.98 0.53 6.85
C SER A 113 13.84 0.07 8.31
N VAL A 114 13.76 -1.24 8.54
CA VAL A 114 13.90 -1.82 9.89
C VAL A 114 15.36 -1.84 10.37
N ILE A 115 16.30 -1.42 9.55
CA ILE A 115 17.70 -1.29 9.93
C ILE A 115 17.87 0.05 10.66
N SER A 116 17.95 0.00 11.97
CA SER A 116 18.19 1.20 12.79
C SER A 116 19.66 1.62 12.85
N GLY A 117 20.57 0.73 12.44
CA GLY A 117 22.01 0.97 12.45
C GLY A 117 22.73 0.43 13.69
N GLY A 118 22.04 0.12 14.79
CA GLY A 118 22.65 -0.26 16.06
C GLY A 118 23.60 0.85 16.55
N ASP A 119 24.90 0.56 16.72
CA ASP A 119 25.92 1.55 17.10
C ASP A 119 26.34 2.50 15.96
N ASP A 120 25.79 2.31 14.75
CA ASP A 120 26.08 3.16 13.58
C ASP A 120 25.04 4.30 13.50
N PRO A 121 25.43 5.57 13.74
CA PRO A 121 24.47 6.67 13.85
C PRO A 121 23.87 7.11 12.52
N ARG A 122 24.38 6.63 11.40
CA ARG A 122 24.04 7.15 10.05
C ARG A 122 22.58 7.07 9.70
N ILE A 123 21.82 6.09 10.21
CA ILE A 123 20.38 6.00 9.92
C ILE A 123 19.64 7.13 10.64
N PHE A 124 19.97 7.39 11.91
CA PHE A 124 19.39 8.52 12.64
C PHE A 124 19.84 9.86 12.04
N GLU A 125 21.14 10.02 11.75
CA GLU A 125 21.67 11.20 11.07
C GLU A 125 20.97 11.46 9.72
N TYR A 126 20.61 10.40 9.00
CA TYR A 126 19.83 10.53 7.77
C TYR A 126 18.40 11.04 8.05
N ALA A 127 17.74 10.52 9.09
CA ALA A 127 16.39 10.96 9.46
C ALA A 127 16.41 12.45 9.89
N ASP A 128 17.39 12.84 10.69
CA ASP A 128 17.60 14.22 11.12
C ASP A 128 17.92 15.14 9.94
N TRP A 129 18.81 14.74 9.04
CA TRP A 129 19.10 15.48 7.81
C TRP A 129 17.88 15.63 6.90
N ASN A 130 17.02 14.60 6.79
CA ASN A 130 15.89 14.58 5.88
C ASN A 130 14.68 15.37 6.41
N TYR A 131 14.54 15.47 7.73
CA TYR A 131 13.36 16.04 8.38
C TYR A 131 13.67 17.17 9.37
N GLY A 132 14.93 17.39 9.72
CA GLY A 132 15.33 18.46 10.62
C GLY A 132 15.03 19.85 10.04
N ALA A 133 14.65 20.79 10.89
CA ALA A 133 14.40 22.17 10.49
C ALA A 133 15.70 22.87 10.05
N GLU A 134 15.69 23.49 8.89
CA GLU A 134 16.82 24.27 8.35
C GLU A 134 16.67 25.78 8.61
N ASP A 135 15.42 26.25 8.78
CA ASP A 135 15.09 27.67 8.89
C ASP A 135 14.73 28.04 10.34
N GLU A 136 15.42 29.02 10.92
CA GLU A 136 15.18 29.52 12.28
C GLU A 136 13.81 30.26 12.43
N GLU A 137 13.18 30.67 11.32
CA GLU A 137 11.90 31.36 11.30
C GLU A 137 10.71 30.39 11.23
N GLU A 138 10.95 29.08 11.05
CA GLU A 138 9.93 28.07 10.91
C GLU A 138 9.40 27.61 12.29
N GLU A 139 8.08 27.33 12.36
CA GLU A 139 7.51 26.71 13.56
C GLU A 139 7.99 25.27 13.67
N THR A 140 8.68 24.95 14.74
CA THR A 140 9.28 23.63 14.96
C THR A 140 8.67 22.90 16.14
N VAL A 141 8.80 21.59 16.13
CA VAL A 141 8.46 20.67 17.24
C VAL A 141 9.59 19.66 17.43
N ASP A 142 9.80 19.25 18.67
CA ASP A 142 10.68 18.13 18.97
C ASP A 142 9.94 16.80 18.70
N TYR A 143 10.51 15.98 17.85
CA TYR A 143 9.94 14.70 17.41
C TYR A 143 10.81 13.56 17.92
N ASP A 144 10.26 12.76 18.84
CA ASP A 144 10.96 11.68 19.53
C ASP A 144 10.93 10.40 18.70
N LEU A 145 12.12 9.87 18.37
CA LEU A 145 12.35 8.63 17.66
C LEU A 145 13.03 7.55 18.52
N ALA A 146 13.15 7.76 19.85
CA ALA A 146 13.83 6.80 20.73
C ALA A 146 13.25 5.39 20.62
N TYR A 147 11.91 5.26 20.54
CA TYR A 147 11.22 3.97 20.39
C TYR A 147 11.68 3.14 19.18
N PHE A 148 12.21 3.80 18.13
CA PHE A 148 12.65 3.15 16.90
C PHE A 148 14.15 2.79 16.93
N PHE A 149 14.97 3.64 17.56
CA PHE A 149 16.42 3.52 17.51
C PHE A 149 17.04 2.84 18.73
N THR A 150 16.37 2.81 19.86
CA THR A 150 16.91 2.28 21.13
C THR A 150 15.87 1.54 21.94
N GLU A 151 16.34 0.69 22.89
CA GLU A 151 15.49 0.07 23.92
C GLU A 151 15.17 1.06 25.07
N ASP A 152 15.97 2.13 25.22
CA ASP A 152 15.74 3.22 26.18
C ASP A 152 14.84 4.27 25.53
N THR A 153 13.53 4.12 25.70
CA THR A 153 12.54 5.02 25.14
C THR A 153 12.49 6.41 25.80
N ASP A 154 13.23 6.61 26.87
CA ASP A 154 13.37 7.91 27.56
C ASP A 154 14.66 8.65 27.11
N SER A 155 15.39 8.11 26.12
CA SER A 155 16.62 8.70 25.60
C SER A 155 16.33 9.98 24.82
N GLU A 156 17.01 11.07 25.18
CA GLU A 156 16.96 12.35 24.47
C GLU A 156 17.93 12.37 23.24
N ASP A 157 18.69 11.30 23.00
CA ASP A 157 19.69 11.24 21.92
C ASP A 157 19.08 11.08 20.53
N TYR A 158 17.78 10.71 20.46
CA TYR A 158 17.05 10.39 19.23
C TYR A 158 15.87 11.34 18.99
N VAL A 159 16.00 12.61 19.35
CA VAL A 159 15.01 13.65 19.11
C VAL A 159 15.42 14.50 17.91
N ILE A 160 14.49 14.67 16.96
CA ILE A 160 14.65 15.55 15.79
C ILE A 160 13.85 16.84 16.05
N THR A 161 14.47 18.00 15.95
CA THR A 161 13.75 19.28 15.88
C THR A 161 13.27 19.48 14.44
N ALA A 162 12.03 19.17 14.17
CA ALA A 162 11.44 19.15 12.83
C ALA A 162 10.45 20.31 12.63
N PRO A 163 10.23 20.79 11.39
CA PRO A 163 9.11 21.64 11.08
C PRO A 163 7.78 21.00 11.53
N ALA A 164 6.94 21.77 12.20
CA ALA A 164 5.65 21.28 12.72
C ALA A 164 4.78 20.67 11.61
N GLU A 165 4.94 21.13 10.38
CA GLU A 165 4.27 20.57 9.21
C GLU A 165 4.79 19.17 8.86
N GLN A 166 6.10 18.97 8.82
CA GLN A 166 6.72 17.68 8.55
C GLN A 166 6.39 16.63 9.61
N ALA A 167 6.32 17.03 10.88
CA ALA A 167 5.99 16.18 12.00
C ALA A 167 4.60 15.55 11.95
N ARG A 168 3.71 16.03 11.10
CA ARG A 168 2.36 15.46 10.86
C ARG A 168 2.16 14.90 9.45
N ARG A 169 3.16 14.96 8.58
CA ARG A 169 3.10 14.54 7.19
C ARG A 169 4.15 13.46 6.90
N GLN A 170 5.21 13.75 6.15
CA GLN A 170 6.20 12.75 5.72
C GLN A 170 6.94 12.10 6.89
N LEU A 171 7.38 12.89 7.89
CA LEU A 171 8.04 12.36 9.08
C LEU A 171 7.11 11.40 9.84
N TYR A 172 5.86 11.80 10.09
CA TYR A 172 4.87 10.95 10.75
C TYR A 172 4.51 9.70 9.93
N ALA A 173 4.49 9.78 8.61
CA ALA A 173 4.24 8.64 7.75
C ALA A 173 5.37 7.61 7.78
N GLN A 174 6.63 8.05 7.90
CA GLN A 174 7.79 7.17 8.02
C GLN A 174 8.02 6.66 9.44
N TYR A 175 7.78 7.49 10.43
CA TYR A 175 8.01 7.20 11.84
C TYR A 175 6.77 7.62 12.66
N PRO A 176 5.68 6.84 12.60
CA PRO A 176 4.48 7.14 13.38
C PRO A 176 4.79 7.15 14.88
N ASP A 177 4.06 7.94 15.64
CA ASP A 177 4.25 8.05 17.09
C ASP A 177 3.93 6.76 17.84
N ALA A 178 4.30 6.70 19.11
CA ALA A 178 4.07 5.54 19.96
C ALA A 178 2.58 5.17 20.06
N ASP A 179 1.69 6.17 20.10
CA ASP A 179 0.24 5.96 20.18
C ASP A 179 -0.30 5.29 18.90
N ALA A 180 0.19 5.67 17.73
CA ALA A 180 -0.15 5.00 16.47
C ALA A 180 0.37 3.57 16.43
N MET A 181 1.57 3.33 16.96
CA MET A 181 2.15 1.98 17.04
C MET A 181 1.35 1.07 17.97
N GLU A 182 0.93 1.57 19.15
CA GLU A 182 0.14 0.77 20.13
C GLU A 182 -1.23 0.34 19.55
N ARG A 183 -1.90 1.18 18.74
CA ARG A 183 -3.19 0.85 18.12
C ARG A 183 -3.06 0.11 16.79
N SER A 184 -1.83 -0.16 16.34
CA SER A 184 -1.57 -0.90 15.11
C SER A 184 -1.72 -2.41 15.29
N SER A 185 -2.06 -3.10 14.22
CA SER A 185 -2.20 -4.56 14.20
C SER A 185 -1.40 -5.15 13.06
N ILE A 186 -0.65 -6.21 13.35
CA ILE A 186 0.10 -6.96 12.34
C ILE A 186 -0.86 -7.88 11.59
N MET A 187 -0.66 -8.03 10.29
CA MET A 187 -1.38 -9.03 9.49
C MET A 187 -1.10 -10.44 10.00
N ILE A 188 -2.17 -11.19 10.25
CA ILE A 188 -2.07 -12.58 10.71
C ILE A 188 -2.02 -13.56 9.53
N TYR A 189 -1.46 -14.73 9.78
CA TYR A 189 -1.50 -15.84 8.84
C TYR A 189 -2.93 -16.40 8.74
N PHE A 190 -3.37 -16.64 7.51
CA PHE A 190 -4.62 -17.33 7.21
C PHE A 190 -4.31 -18.70 6.60
N ASP A 191 -5.06 -19.72 7.02
CA ASP A 191 -4.99 -21.04 6.39
C ASP A 191 -5.60 -21.01 4.97
N ASP A 192 -5.45 -22.13 4.23
CA ASP A 192 -5.91 -22.22 2.84
C ASP A 192 -7.43 -21.99 2.70
N ALA A 193 -8.22 -22.47 3.66
CA ALA A 193 -9.68 -22.31 3.63
C ALA A 193 -10.09 -20.85 3.88
N GLN A 194 -9.42 -20.20 4.83
CA GLN A 194 -9.61 -18.77 5.12
C GLN A 194 -9.17 -17.91 3.93
N ASN A 195 -8.02 -18.19 3.35
CA ASN A 195 -7.53 -17.49 2.16
C ASN A 195 -8.49 -17.65 0.97
N GLN A 196 -9.02 -18.85 0.75
CA GLN A 196 -10.00 -19.07 -0.30
C GLN A 196 -11.28 -18.26 -0.05
N ALA A 197 -11.76 -18.23 1.17
CA ALA A 197 -12.96 -17.46 1.54
C ALA A 197 -12.74 -15.94 1.40
N ILE A 198 -11.56 -15.42 1.78
CA ILE A 198 -11.18 -14.02 1.59
C ILE A 198 -11.10 -13.68 0.10
N ASN A 199 -10.47 -14.53 -0.71
CA ASN A 199 -10.39 -14.33 -2.16
C ASN A 199 -11.77 -14.31 -2.82
N GLN A 200 -12.68 -15.20 -2.41
CA GLN A 200 -14.07 -15.22 -2.91
C GLN A 200 -14.82 -13.94 -2.50
N MET A 201 -14.63 -13.47 -1.27
CA MET A 201 -15.18 -12.21 -0.79
C MET A 201 -14.69 -11.05 -1.66
N TRP A 202 -13.38 -10.94 -1.91
CA TRP A 202 -12.82 -9.89 -2.75
C TRP A 202 -13.32 -9.94 -4.19
N VAL A 203 -13.47 -11.13 -4.78
CA VAL A 203 -14.10 -11.28 -6.10
C VAL A 203 -15.52 -10.72 -6.08
N SER A 204 -16.29 -11.03 -5.03
CA SER A 204 -17.66 -10.54 -4.87
C SER A 204 -17.74 -9.02 -4.70
N VAL A 205 -16.78 -8.42 -4.02
CA VAL A 205 -16.73 -6.96 -3.81
C VAL A 205 -16.25 -6.23 -5.06
N ARG A 206 -15.14 -6.67 -5.67
CA ARG A 206 -14.50 -5.95 -6.80
C ARG A 206 -15.18 -6.18 -8.13
N CYS A 207 -15.68 -7.39 -8.37
CA CYS A 207 -16.29 -7.75 -9.64
C CYS A 207 -17.76 -7.32 -9.69
N PHE A 208 -18.25 -7.17 -10.91
CA PHE A 208 -19.65 -6.91 -11.15
C PHE A 208 -20.48 -8.13 -10.73
N ASN A 209 -21.44 -7.92 -9.82
CA ASN A 209 -22.31 -8.99 -9.39
C ASN A 209 -23.43 -9.18 -10.42
N ILE A 210 -23.56 -10.39 -10.95
CA ILE A 210 -24.57 -10.72 -11.97
C ILE A 210 -26.01 -10.48 -11.46
N HIS A 211 -26.21 -10.55 -10.12
CA HIS A 211 -27.49 -10.28 -9.49
C HIS A 211 -27.88 -8.80 -9.52
N ASP A 212 -26.92 -7.90 -9.70
CA ASP A 212 -27.15 -6.45 -9.77
C ASP A 212 -27.51 -5.99 -11.19
N VAL A 213 -27.49 -6.90 -12.17
CA VAL A 213 -27.93 -6.61 -13.53
C VAL A 213 -29.43 -6.40 -13.56
N PRO A 214 -29.93 -5.21 -13.91
CA PRO A 214 -31.34 -4.97 -14.02
C PRO A 214 -32.03 -5.98 -14.94
N ALA A 215 -33.20 -6.49 -14.54
CA ALA A 215 -33.93 -7.54 -15.27
C ALA A 215 -34.17 -7.17 -16.75
N TRP A 216 -34.31 -5.91 -17.09
CA TRP A 216 -34.51 -5.44 -18.46
C TRP A 216 -33.31 -5.73 -19.38
N ILE A 217 -32.08 -5.76 -18.85
CA ILE A 217 -30.88 -6.10 -19.62
C ILE A 217 -30.95 -7.57 -20.07
N TRP A 218 -31.35 -8.46 -19.17
CA TRP A 218 -31.56 -9.88 -19.49
C TRP A 218 -32.64 -10.07 -20.56
N THR A 219 -33.68 -9.26 -20.48
CA THR A 219 -34.77 -9.29 -21.48
C THR A 219 -34.28 -8.86 -22.85
N ILE A 220 -33.49 -7.76 -22.92
CA ILE A 220 -32.88 -7.29 -24.21
C ILE A 220 -31.94 -8.35 -24.76
N THR A 221 -31.07 -8.91 -23.90
CA THR A 221 -30.12 -9.96 -24.31
C THR A 221 -30.84 -11.17 -24.89
N ALA A 222 -31.91 -11.65 -24.24
CA ALA A 222 -32.70 -12.73 -24.73
C ALA A 222 -33.36 -12.43 -26.09
N ILE A 223 -33.91 -11.24 -26.27
CA ILE A 223 -34.47 -10.78 -27.54
C ILE A 223 -33.38 -10.77 -28.65
N LEU A 224 -32.22 -10.25 -28.38
CA LEU A 224 -31.12 -10.23 -29.35
C LEU A 224 -30.65 -11.62 -29.77
N VAL A 225 -30.56 -12.55 -28.81
CA VAL A 225 -30.25 -13.97 -29.09
C VAL A 225 -31.31 -14.60 -30.00
N ILE A 226 -32.59 -14.37 -29.72
CA ILE A 226 -33.69 -14.88 -30.53
C ILE A 226 -33.63 -14.31 -31.95
N VAL A 227 -33.41 -13.02 -32.10
CA VAL A 227 -33.30 -12.37 -33.43
C VAL A 227 -32.12 -12.97 -34.22
N ILE A 228 -30.97 -13.15 -33.59
CA ILE A 228 -29.79 -13.78 -34.22
C ILE A 228 -30.14 -15.21 -34.69
N LEU A 229 -30.79 -16.02 -33.83
CA LEU A 229 -31.17 -17.37 -34.18
C LEU A 229 -32.15 -17.41 -35.34
N VAL A 230 -33.15 -16.53 -35.33
CA VAL A 230 -34.13 -16.44 -36.45
C VAL A 230 -33.42 -16.04 -37.76
N CYS A 231 -32.48 -15.09 -37.70
CA CYS A 231 -31.67 -14.69 -38.89
C CYS A 231 -30.82 -15.85 -39.40
N LEU A 232 -30.19 -16.62 -38.52
CA LEU A 232 -29.38 -17.79 -38.89
C LEU A 232 -30.27 -18.87 -39.57
N ILE A 233 -31.43 -19.20 -38.99
CA ILE A 233 -32.38 -20.17 -39.53
C ILE A 233 -32.88 -19.71 -40.93
N ARG A 234 -33.21 -18.43 -41.07
CA ARG A 234 -33.65 -17.87 -42.37
C ARG A 234 -32.53 -17.96 -43.45
N ASN A 235 -31.31 -17.68 -43.07
CA ASN A 235 -30.16 -17.78 -43.99
C ASN A 235 -29.88 -19.25 -44.39
N MET A 236 -30.01 -20.20 -43.46
CA MET A 236 -29.86 -21.62 -43.75
C MET A 236 -30.94 -22.11 -44.71
N LYS A 237 -32.23 -21.72 -44.49
CA LYS A 237 -33.34 -22.05 -45.39
C LYS A 237 -33.15 -21.48 -46.78
N LYS A 238 -32.66 -20.23 -46.94
CA LYS A 238 -32.35 -19.63 -48.24
C LYS A 238 -31.28 -20.40 -49.02
N LYS A 239 -30.23 -20.87 -48.33
CA LYS A 239 -29.18 -21.69 -48.96
C LYS A 239 -29.69 -23.07 -49.39
N HIS A 240 -30.63 -23.64 -48.68
CA HIS A 240 -31.22 -24.93 -49.03
C HIS A 240 -32.21 -24.87 -50.22
N THR A 241 -32.75 -23.69 -50.54
CA THR A 241 -33.70 -23.48 -51.64
C THR A 241 -33.00 -23.08 -52.91
N GLN A 242 -31.71 -22.82 -52.87
CA GLN A 242 -30.88 -22.43 -54.07
C GLN A 242 -29.99 -23.59 -54.59
N ASN A 243 -30.01 -24.76 -53.94
CA ASN A 243 -29.45 -26.01 -54.42
C ASN A 243 -30.60 -26.97 -54.78
#